data_295998b789390766737f0884c1102bbc
#
_entry.id   295998b789390766737f0884c1102bbc
#
_cell.length_a   1.000
_cell.length_b   1.000
_cell.length_c   1.000
_cell.angle_alpha   90.00
_cell.angle_beta   90.00
_cell.angle_gamma   90.00
#
_symmetry.space_group_name_H-M   'P 1'
#
loop_
_entity.id
_entity.type
_entity.pdbx_description
1 polymer ?
#
loop_
_entity_poly.entity_id
_entity_poly.type
_entity_poly.pdbx_seq_one_letter_code
_entity_poly.pdbx_strand_id
1 'polypeptide(L)'
;MDFSYPIHKKILDLKELLEQTAGTGVDVYTHGEMLPAHGYPELRKYSHLKGNFGTAWQNQQKEFADIPAPVLFTTNCLMPPKTSYADRVFTTAMVSYPALTHIGEEKDFTLVIEKALELGGYPEDKAFTGINGGSTVTTGFGHGTVLSVADKVIEAVKSGAIRHFFLVGGCDGARPGRNYYTEFVRQTPSDTVVLTLACGKYRFNDLDLGTIGGLPRLMDVGQCNDAYGAVRIALALADAFGCGVNDLPLSLVLSWYEQKAVCILLTLLYLGIKNIRLGPTLPAFVSPNVLSYLVENFGITPISTPEEDLKQLLK
;
A
#
# COMPACT_ATOMS: atom_id res chain seq x y z
N MET A 1 -21.21 -7.91 10.04
CA MET A 1 -20.24 -8.74 9.29
C MET A 1 -18.87 -8.12 9.50
N ASP A 2 -17.96 -8.88 10.05
CA ASP A 2 -16.60 -8.40 10.32
C ASP A 2 -15.76 -8.52 9.03
N PHE A 3 -15.63 -7.41 8.30
CA PHE A 3 -14.85 -7.33 7.07
C PHE A 3 -13.33 -7.31 7.32
N SER A 4 -12.89 -7.42 8.57
CA SER A 4 -11.47 -7.44 8.95
C SER A 4 -10.80 -8.80 8.72
N TYR A 5 -11.57 -9.84 8.46
CA TYR A 5 -11.11 -11.23 8.43
C TYR A 5 -9.92 -11.54 7.50
N PRO A 6 -9.83 -11.04 6.25
CA PRO A 6 -8.68 -11.32 5.39
C PRO A 6 -7.38 -10.62 5.85
N ILE A 7 -7.50 -9.43 6.43
CA ILE A 7 -6.36 -8.66 6.94
C ILE A 7 -5.82 -9.32 8.21
N HIS A 8 -6.69 -9.72 9.11
CA HIS A 8 -6.32 -10.41 10.35
C HIS A 8 -5.57 -11.72 10.07
N LYS A 9 -5.97 -12.50 9.07
CA LYS A 9 -5.32 -13.78 8.78
C LYS A 9 -3.86 -13.62 8.37
N LYS A 10 -3.52 -12.65 7.53
CA LYS A 10 -2.14 -12.33 7.14
C LYS A 10 -1.28 -11.86 8.31
N ILE A 11 -1.85 -11.04 9.16
CA ILE A 11 -1.18 -10.53 10.37
C ILE A 11 -0.98 -11.64 11.39
N LEU A 12 -1.93 -12.58 11.50
CA LEU A 12 -1.79 -13.78 12.34
C LEU A 12 -0.68 -14.69 11.81
N ASP A 13 -0.62 -14.99 10.52
CA ASP A 13 0.46 -15.78 9.93
C ASP A 13 1.85 -15.17 10.22
N LEU A 14 1.99 -13.83 10.10
CA LEU A 14 3.22 -13.15 10.46
C LEU A 14 3.50 -13.23 11.97
N LYS A 15 2.48 -13.08 12.81
CA LYS A 15 2.64 -13.19 14.26
C LYS A 15 3.12 -14.59 14.65
N GLU A 16 2.52 -15.64 14.12
CA GLU A 16 2.94 -17.02 14.35
C GLU A 16 4.38 -17.28 13.89
N LEU A 17 4.78 -16.74 12.72
CA LEU A 17 6.16 -16.79 12.27
C LEU A 17 7.11 -16.08 13.26
N LEU A 18 6.72 -14.88 13.74
CA LEU A 18 7.53 -14.12 14.70
C LEU A 18 7.63 -14.83 16.06
N GLU A 19 6.60 -15.53 16.48
CA GLU A 19 6.64 -16.37 17.69
C GLU A 19 7.62 -17.55 17.53
N GLN A 20 7.60 -18.22 16.39
CA GLN A 20 8.48 -19.37 16.11
C GLN A 20 9.92 -18.96 15.83
N THR A 21 10.17 -17.77 15.30
CA THR A 21 11.53 -17.25 15.06
C THR A 21 12.16 -16.58 16.28
N ALA A 22 11.38 -16.38 17.35
CA ALA A 22 11.90 -15.75 18.58
C ALA A 22 13.05 -16.55 19.20
N GLY A 23 14.19 -15.90 19.40
CA GLY A 23 15.39 -16.52 19.99
C GLY A 23 16.19 -17.44 19.06
N THR A 24 15.82 -17.59 17.80
CA THR A 24 16.53 -18.42 16.82
C THR A 24 17.71 -17.70 16.15
N GLY A 25 17.80 -16.38 16.29
CA GLY A 25 18.77 -15.54 15.57
C GLY A 25 18.32 -15.12 14.16
N VAL A 26 17.11 -15.50 13.75
CA VAL A 26 16.54 -15.14 12.45
C VAL A 26 15.86 -13.78 12.55
N ASP A 27 16.28 -12.83 11.73
CA ASP A 27 15.62 -11.54 11.54
C ASP A 27 14.56 -11.62 10.41
N VAL A 28 13.42 -10.99 10.64
CA VAL A 28 12.28 -11.02 9.72
C VAL A 28 12.08 -9.66 9.07
N TYR A 29 11.93 -9.66 7.75
CA TYR A 29 11.60 -8.47 6.95
C TYR A 29 10.28 -8.70 6.21
N THR A 30 9.47 -7.66 6.12
CA THR A 30 8.27 -7.68 5.26
C THR A 30 8.60 -7.25 3.84
N HIS A 31 7.71 -7.57 2.89
CA HIS A 31 7.80 -7.10 1.52
C HIS A 31 6.39 -6.71 1.00
N GLY A 32 6.35 -5.73 0.11
CA GLY A 32 5.14 -5.38 -0.63
C GLY A 32 3.94 -5.07 0.28
N GLU A 33 2.88 -5.83 0.15
CA GLU A 33 1.63 -5.64 0.91
C GLU A 33 1.77 -5.80 2.44
N MET A 34 2.88 -6.35 2.92
CA MET A 34 3.08 -6.56 4.35
C MET A 34 3.70 -5.35 5.07
N LEU A 35 4.10 -4.29 4.38
CA LEU A 35 4.64 -3.06 4.99
C LEU A 35 3.79 -2.52 6.15
N PRO A 36 2.44 -2.44 6.06
CA PRO A 36 1.61 -1.94 7.16
C PRO A 36 1.70 -2.75 8.46
N ALA A 37 2.21 -3.98 8.42
CA ALA A 37 2.42 -4.80 9.62
C ALA A 37 3.27 -4.09 10.68
N HIS A 38 4.25 -3.28 10.25
CA HIS A 38 5.09 -2.47 11.14
C HIS A 38 4.34 -1.39 11.91
N GLY A 39 3.11 -1.05 11.52
CA GLY A 39 2.22 -0.14 12.23
C GLY A 39 1.41 -0.79 13.36
N TYR A 40 1.37 -2.12 13.44
CA TYR A 40 0.56 -2.84 14.44
C TYR A 40 1.32 -2.96 15.77
N PRO A 41 0.78 -2.45 16.90
CA PRO A 41 1.43 -2.52 18.21
C PRO A 41 1.79 -3.96 18.62
N GLU A 42 0.93 -4.93 18.31
CA GLU A 42 1.15 -6.34 18.65
C GLU A 42 2.34 -6.98 17.92
N LEU A 43 2.72 -6.46 16.75
CA LEU A 43 3.87 -6.95 16.00
C LEU A 43 5.15 -6.18 16.31
N ARG A 44 5.04 -4.90 16.63
CA ARG A 44 6.19 -4.05 16.98
C ARG A 44 6.94 -4.49 18.24
N LYS A 45 6.34 -5.32 19.08
CA LYS A 45 7.01 -5.91 20.26
C LYS A 45 8.10 -6.91 19.92
N TYR A 46 8.08 -7.49 18.71
CA TYR A 46 9.11 -8.44 18.26
C TYR A 46 10.32 -7.68 17.71
N SER A 47 11.42 -7.65 18.45
CA SER A 47 12.62 -6.88 18.08
C SER A 47 13.33 -7.39 16.82
N HIS A 48 13.07 -8.65 16.43
CA HIS A 48 13.58 -9.27 15.21
C HIS A 48 12.70 -9.04 13.98
N LEU A 49 11.57 -8.34 14.09
CA LEU A 49 10.87 -7.74 12.97
C LEU A 49 11.55 -6.43 12.60
N LYS A 50 12.53 -6.47 11.69
CA LYS A 50 13.48 -5.38 11.45
C LYS A 50 12.97 -4.26 10.56
N GLY A 51 12.34 -4.60 9.45
CA GLY A 51 11.93 -3.58 8.49
C GLY A 51 11.25 -4.14 7.24
N ASN A 52 11.06 -3.27 6.28
CA ASN A 52 10.52 -3.64 4.98
C ASN A 52 11.67 -3.75 3.96
N PHE A 53 11.71 -4.85 3.24
CA PHE A 53 12.64 -5.10 2.15
C PHE A 53 11.93 -4.92 0.81
N GLY A 54 12.62 -4.32 -0.15
CA GLY A 54 12.12 -4.21 -1.51
C GLY A 54 10.92 -3.25 -1.66
N THR A 55 10.19 -3.43 -2.75
CA THR A 55 9.14 -2.53 -3.19
C THR A 55 7.85 -3.26 -3.55
N ALA A 56 7.21 -2.90 -4.68
CA ALA A 56 5.96 -3.49 -5.13
C ALA A 56 6.15 -4.92 -5.71
N TRP A 57 5.06 -5.67 -5.75
CA TRP A 57 5.04 -7.06 -6.24
C TRP A 57 5.66 -7.25 -7.63
N GLN A 58 5.58 -6.24 -8.50
CA GLN A 58 6.14 -6.28 -9.85
C GLN A 58 7.66 -6.47 -9.87
N ASN A 59 8.35 -6.11 -8.79
CA ASN A 59 9.81 -6.18 -8.68
C ASN A 59 10.32 -7.47 -8.03
N GLN A 60 9.46 -8.35 -7.52
CA GLN A 60 9.84 -9.57 -6.80
C GLN A 60 10.90 -10.40 -7.49
N GLN A 61 10.75 -10.65 -8.80
CA GLN A 61 11.70 -11.46 -9.57
C GLN A 61 13.11 -10.87 -9.68
N LYS A 62 13.25 -9.57 -9.45
CA LYS A 62 14.54 -8.88 -9.37
C LYS A 62 15.03 -8.80 -7.93
N GLU A 63 14.14 -8.45 -7.01
CA GLU A 63 14.48 -8.18 -5.62
C GLU A 63 14.84 -9.47 -4.85
N PHE A 64 14.19 -10.60 -5.19
CA PHE A 64 14.45 -11.88 -4.51
C PHE A 64 15.57 -12.72 -5.14
N ALA A 65 16.12 -12.32 -6.29
CA ALA A 65 17.10 -13.14 -7.02
C ALA A 65 18.34 -13.46 -6.18
N ASP A 66 18.88 -12.48 -5.50
CA ASP A 66 20.20 -12.55 -4.87
C ASP A 66 20.17 -12.34 -3.33
N ILE A 67 18.99 -12.47 -2.69
CA ILE A 67 18.93 -12.39 -1.23
C ILE A 67 19.34 -13.72 -0.60
N PRO A 68 20.17 -13.74 0.44
CA PRO A 68 20.54 -14.95 1.18
C PRO A 68 19.50 -15.27 2.26
N ALA A 69 18.24 -15.39 1.87
CA ALA A 69 17.13 -15.64 2.78
C ALA A 69 15.98 -16.38 2.09
N PRO A 70 15.20 -17.18 2.81
CA PRO A 70 13.94 -17.73 2.29
C PRO A 70 12.88 -16.64 2.13
N VAL A 71 11.93 -16.89 1.26
CA VAL A 71 10.76 -16.02 1.02
C VAL A 71 9.49 -16.80 1.34
N LEU A 72 8.69 -16.29 2.27
CA LEU A 72 7.39 -16.88 2.63
C LEU A 72 6.26 -15.99 2.12
N PHE A 73 5.45 -16.53 1.23
CA PHE A 73 4.21 -15.89 0.77
C PHE A 73 3.02 -16.32 1.59
N THR A 74 2.35 -15.36 2.20
CA THR A 74 1.15 -15.58 3.04
C THR A 74 -0.13 -15.10 2.37
N THR A 75 -0.02 -14.43 1.23
CA THR A 75 -1.13 -13.76 0.55
C THR A 75 -0.89 -13.69 -0.96
N ASN A 76 -1.84 -13.11 -1.69
CA ASN A 76 -1.74 -12.84 -3.13
C ASN A 76 -0.49 -12.04 -3.53
N CYS A 77 -0.39 -11.69 -4.81
CA CYS A 77 0.74 -10.97 -5.41
C CYS A 77 2.03 -11.80 -5.51
N LEU A 78 1.93 -13.12 -5.59
CA LEU A 78 3.04 -13.99 -5.91
C LEU A 78 3.32 -13.92 -7.41
N MET A 79 4.52 -13.43 -7.77
CA MET A 79 5.05 -13.57 -9.14
C MET A 79 5.67 -14.95 -9.32
N PRO A 80 5.54 -15.59 -10.50
CA PRO A 80 6.21 -16.87 -10.76
C PRO A 80 7.69 -16.79 -10.38
N PRO A 81 8.17 -17.59 -9.40
CA PRO A 81 9.56 -17.54 -8.97
C PRO A 81 10.51 -17.95 -10.11
N LYS A 82 11.65 -17.27 -10.20
CA LYS A 82 12.72 -17.71 -11.09
C LYS A 82 13.41 -18.94 -10.50
N THR A 83 13.94 -19.79 -11.37
CA THR A 83 14.70 -20.98 -10.98
C THR A 83 15.88 -20.67 -10.05
N SER A 84 16.44 -19.46 -10.14
CA SER A 84 17.58 -19.01 -9.31
C SER A 84 17.26 -18.87 -7.82
N TYR A 85 15.96 -18.84 -7.43
CA TYR A 85 15.55 -18.71 -6.02
C TYR A 85 14.29 -19.50 -5.65
N ALA A 86 13.73 -20.29 -6.57
CA ALA A 86 12.51 -21.05 -6.34
C ALA A 86 12.64 -22.09 -5.20
N ASP A 87 13.85 -22.63 -4.99
CA ASP A 87 14.17 -23.62 -3.97
C ASP A 87 14.08 -23.09 -2.53
N ARG A 88 14.03 -21.77 -2.35
CA ARG A 88 13.88 -21.11 -1.06
C ARG A 88 12.58 -20.32 -0.92
N VAL A 89 11.62 -20.59 -1.79
CA VAL A 89 10.29 -19.95 -1.75
C VAL A 89 9.28 -20.90 -1.13
N PHE A 90 8.58 -20.42 -0.14
CA PHE A 90 7.52 -21.11 0.58
C PHE A 90 6.20 -20.36 0.42
N THR A 91 5.11 -21.11 0.52
CA THR A 91 3.75 -20.53 0.49
C THR A 91 2.96 -21.03 1.68
N THR A 92 1.94 -20.28 2.10
CA THR A 92 1.00 -20.71 3.13
C THR A 92 -0.37 -20.05 2.92
N ALA A 93 -1.37 -20.46 3.71
CA ALA A 93 -2.73 -19.96 3.68
C ALA A 93 -3.39 -20.11 2.30
N MET A 94 -3.84 -19.01 1.71
CA MET A 94 -4.60 -19.01 0.44
C MET A 94 -3.71 -18.98 -0.81
N VAL A 95 -2.41 -18.74 -0.66
CA VAL A 95 -1.50 -18.65 -1.79
C VAL A 95 -0.75 -19.97 -1.96
N SER A 96 -0.68 -20.44 -3.19
CA SER A 96 0.12 -21.60 -3.57
C SER A 96 0.67 -21.40 -4.99
N TYR A 97 1.72 -22.14 -5.31
CA TYR A 97 2.27 -22.17 -6.66
C TYR A 97 2.84 -23.57 -6.94
N PRO A 98 2.69 -24.11 -8.15
CA PRO A 98 3.22 -25.45 -8.47
C PRO A 98 4.70 -25.59 -8.11
N ALA A 99 5.05 -26.75 -7.57
CA ALA A 99 6.41 -27.12 -7.16
C ALA A 99 7.02 -26.32 -6.00
N LEU A 100 6.31 -25.37 -5.38
CA LEU A 100 6.77 -24.73 -4.15
C LEU A 100 6.28 -25.49 -2.91
N THR A 101 7.09 -25.45 -1.85
CA THR A 101 6.69 -26.00 -0.54
C THR A 101 5.56 -25.15 0.05
N HIS A 102 4.44 -25.80 0.37
CA HIS A 102 3.31 -25.16 1.00
C HIS A 102 3.23 -25.56 2.49
N ILE A 103 3.21 -24.55 3.36
CA ILE A 103 3.02 -24.73 4.81
C ILE A 103 1.52 -24.80 5.08
N GLY A 104 1.10 -25.90 5.70
CA GLY A 104 -0.30 -26.23 5.95
C GLY A 104 -0.99 -25.34 7.00
N GLU A 105 -2.19 -25.78 7.41
CA GLU A 105 -3.02 -25.03 8.37
C GLU A 105 -2.42 -24.99 9.78
N GLU A 106 -1.60 -25.97 10.13
CA GLU A 106 -0.85 -26.06 11.38
C GLU A 106 0.19 -24.94 11.57
N LYS A 107 0.55 -24.25 10.49
CA LYS A 107 1.52 -23.13 10.50
C LYS A 107 2.86 -23.47 11.15
N ASP A 108 3.35 -24.67 10.90
CA ASP A 108 4.70 -25.04 11.28
C ASP A 108 5.73 -24.45 10.31
N PHE A 109 6.41 -23.39 10.72
CA PHE A 109 7.42 -22.67 9.91
C PHE A 109 8.84 -23.22 10.10
N THR A 110 9.01 -24.41 10.71
CA THR A 110 10.33 -25.02 10.94
C THR A 110 11.17 -25.06 9.66
N LEU A 111 10.59 -25.51 8.53
CA LEU A 111 11.32 -25.57 7.25
C LEU A 111 11.80 -24.21 6.75
N VAL A 112 11.03 -23.14 7.00
CA VAL A 112 11.41 -21.78 6.63
C VAL A 112 12.57 -21.29 7.51
N ILE A 113 12.49 -21.59 8.81
CA ILE A 113 13.52 -21.22 9.79
C ILE A 113 14.82 -21.97 9.51
N GLU A 114 14.78 -23.27 9.28
CA GLU A 114 15.93 -24.08 8.92
C GLU A 114 16.60 -23.57 7.64
N LYS A 115 15.81 -23.23 6.62
CA LYS A 115 16.33 -22.64 5.37
C LYS A 115 16.96 -21.24 5.62
N ALA A 116 16.43 -20.44 6.52
CA ALA A 116 17.02 -19.16 6.89
C ALA A 116 18.38 -19.34 7.56
N LEU A 117 18.48 -20.29 8.49
CA LEU A 117 19.73 -20.64 9.17
C LEU A 117 20.77 -21.26 8.22
N GLU A 118 20.34 -22.10 7.29
CA GLU A 118 21.20 -22.67 6.23
C GLU A 118 21.82 -21.60 5.35
N LEU A 119 21.01 -20.60 4.92
CA LEU A 119 21.45 -19.51 4.05
C LEU A 119 22.30 -18.46 4.77
N GLY A 120 22.17 -18.33 6.09
CA GLY A 120 22.99 -17.52 6.97
C GLY A 120 22.79 -16.00 6.87
N GLY A 121 21.96 -15.51 5.96
CA GLY A 121 21.72 -14.08 5.81
C GLY A 121 22.89 -13.29 5.19
N TYR A 122 22.83 -11.97 5.28
CA TYR A 122 23.94 -11.11 4.86
C TYR A 122 25.08 -11.14 5.91
N PRO A 123 26.35 -11.27 5.48
CA PRO A 123 27.48 -11.30 6.41
C PRO A 123 27.75 -9.94 7.07
N GLU A 124 27.24 -8.87 6.49
CA GLU A 124 27.35 -7.48 6.97
C GLU A 124 26.03 -6.75 6.74
N ASP A 125 25.80 -5.68 7.50
CA ASP A 125 24.66 -4.81 7.30
C ASP A 125 24.68 -4.19 5.90
N LYS A 126 23.60 -4.37 5.14
CA LYS A 126 23.46 -3.86 3.78
C LYS A 126 22.37 -2.81 3.72
N ALA A 127 22.76 -1.58 3.42
CA ALA A 127 21.81 -0.49 3.21
C ALA A 127 21.14 -0.58 1.82
N PHE A 128 19.85 -0.40 1.80
CA PHE A 128 19.03 -0.31 0.59
C PHE A 128 18.29 1.02 0.55
N THR A 129 18.04 1.50 -0.65
CA THR A 129 17.22 2.70 -0.89
C THR A 129 16.00 2.36 -1.71
N GLY A 130 14.93 3.12 -1.52
CA GLY A 130 13.77 3.10 -2.39
C GLY A 130 14.09 3.66 -3.78
N ILE A 131 13.08 3.67 -4.66
CA ILE A 131 13.28 4.06 -6.06
C ILE A 131 13.60 5.54 -6.26
N ASN A 132 13.34 6.38 -5.26
CA ASN A 132 13.66 7.80 -5.27
C ASN A 132 14.90 8.13 -4.41
N GLY A 133 15.60 7.12 -3.91
CA GLY A 133 16.81 7.27 -3.11
C GLY A 133 16.59 7.42 -1.60
N GLY A 134 15.36 7.42 -1.13
CA GLY A 134 15.04 7.42 0.30
C GLY A 134 15.32 6.07 0.97
N SER A 135 15.71 6.08 2.23
CA SER A 135 15.96 4.88 3.05
C SER A 135 14.91 4.66 4.13
N THR A 136 13.94 5.55 4.25
CA THR A 136 12.90 5.51 5.25
C THR A 136 11.52 5.56 4.59
N VAL A 137 10.60 4.74 5.07
CA VAL A 137 9.19 4.76 4.68
C VAL A 137 8.32 4.87 5.92
N THR A 138 7.25 5.65 5.83
CA THR A 138 6.31 5.84 6.94
C THR A 138 5.07 4.98 6.71
N THR A 139 4.62 4.28 7.75
CA THR A 139 3.42 3.44 7.73
C THR A 139 2.63 3.54 9.03
N GLY A 140 1.47 2.88 9.11
CA GLY A 140 0.67 2.81 10.34
C GLY A 140 -0.45 3.83 10.44
N PHE A 141 -0.80 4.53 9.35
CA PHE A 141 -1.92 5.49 9.30
C PHE A 141 -3.24 4.83 8.89
N GLY A 142 -3.50 3.61 9.37
CA GLY A 142 -4.82 3.01 9.23
C GLY A 142 -5.92 3.88 9.84
N HIS A 143 -7.20 3.63 9.47
CA HIS A 143 -8.31 4.49 9.89
C HIS A 143 -8.39 4.71 11.41
N GLY A 144 -8.07 3.72 12.23
CA GLY A 144 -8.04 3.89 13.70
C GLY A 144 -7.05 4.96 14.15
N THR A 145 -5.84 4.95 13.59
CA THR A 145 -4.79 5.96 13.88
C THR A 145 -5.20 7.34 13.38
N VAL A 146 -5.69 7.44 12.13
CA VAL A 146 -6.10 8.74 11.57
C VAL A 146 -7.27 9.32 12.34
N LEU A 147 -8.27 8.51 12.69
CA LEU A 147 -9.43 8.96 13.48
C LEU A 147 -9.05 9.35 14.92
N SER A 148 -8.02 8.76 15.49
CA SER A 148 -7.54 9.15 16.84
C SER A 148 -6.92 10.55 16.88
N VAL A 149 -6.55 11.11 15.73
CA VAL A 149 -6.02 12.48 15.58
C VAL A 149 -6.95 13.38 14.76
N ALA A 150 -8.21 12.97 14.56
CA ALA A 150 -9.17 13.68 13.71
C ALA A 150 -9.35 15.15 14.11
N ASP A 151 -9.38 15.46 15.41
CA ASP A 151 -9.52 16.83 15.91
C ASP A 151 -8.40 17.74 15.40
N LYS A 152 -7.15 17.25 15.39
CA LYS A 152 -6.00 18.00 14.84
C LYS A 152 -6.11 18.22 13.32
N VAL A 153 -6.61 17.21 12.62
CA VAL A 153 -6.83 17.33 11.17
C VAL A 153 -7.92 18.34 10.88
N ILE A 154 -9.04 18.29 11.62
CA ILE A 154 -10.17 19.23 11.49
C ILE A 154 -9.72 20.66 11.80
N GLU A 155 -8.95 20.85 12.86
CA GLU A 155 -8.38 22.16 13.22
C GLU A 155 -7.46 22.69 12.13
N ALA A 156 -6.56 21.84 11.57
CA ALA A 156 -5.68 22.22 10.50
C ALA A 156 -6.42 22.61 9.21
N VAL A 157 -7.53 21.96 8.90
CA VAL A 157 -8.39 22.34 7.77
C VAL A 157 -9.12 23.64 8.07
N LYS A 158 -9.72 23.81 9.25
CA LYS A 158 -10.45 25.03 9.64
C LYS A 158 -9.55 26.28 9.71
N SER A 159 -8.30 26.11 10.12
CA SER A 159 -7.29 27.18 10.12
C SER A 159 -6.70 27.49 8.74
N GLY A 160 -7.01 26.67 7.72
CA GLY A 160 -6.44 26.79 6.39
C GLY A 160 -5.00 26.26 6.27
N ALA A 161 -4.45 25.63 7.30
CA ALA A 161 -3.14 24.99 7.24
C ALA A 161 -3.16 23.81 6.25
N ILE A 162 -4.24 23.01 6.23
CA ILE A 162 -4.49 21.99 5.22
C ILE A 162 -5.61 22.48 4.30
N ARG A 163 -5.29 22.70 3.04
CA ARG A 163 -6.24 23.14 2.03
C ARG A 163 -6.88 21.97 1.28
N HIS A 164 -6.13 20.90 1.05
CA HIS A 164 -6.60 19.78 0.23
C HIS A 164 -5.95 18.47 0.61
N PHE A 165 -6.68 17.38 0.38
CA PHE A 165 -6.20 16.00 0.52
C PHE A 165 -6.16 15.34 -0.86
N PHE A 166 -5.12 14.56 -1.10
CA PHE A 166 -5.02 13.69 -2.27
C PHE A 166 -4.96 12.24 -1.80
N LEU A 167 -5.86 11.38 -2.26
CA LEU A 167 -5.69 9.94 -2.14
C LEU A 167 -5.02 9.42 -3.41
N VAL A 168 -3.71 9.20 -3.34
CA VAL A 168 -2.89 8.71 -4.45
C VAL A 168 -2.50 7.27 -4.18
N GLY A 169 -3.03 6.32 -4.94
CA GLY A 169 -2.78 4.91 -4.65
C GLY A 169 -3.27 3.97 -5.73
N GLY A 170 -3.25 2.69 -5.40
CA GLY A 170 -3.66 1.62 -6.30
C GLY A 170 -2.57 0.57 -6.50
N CYS A 171 -2.61 -0.22 -7.58
CA CYS A 171 -1.72 -1.36 -7.74
C CYS A 171 -0.53 -1.16 -8.73
N ASP A 172 -0.43 -0.03 -9.42
CA ASP A 172 0.71 0.25 -10.32
C ASP A 172 1.91 0.83 -9.56
N GLY A 173 2.67 -0.04 -8.91
CA GLY A 173 3.77 0.35 -8.01
C GLY A 173 5.15 0.43 -8.64
N ALA A 174 5.39 -0.11 -9.85
CA ALA A 174 6.77 -0.26 -10.32
C ALA A 174 7.01 -0.29 -11.83
N ARG A 175 5.99 -0.33 -12.68
CA ARG A 175 6.22 -0.48 -14.12
C ARG A 175 7.06 0.68 -14.68
N PRO A 176 8.19 0.42 -15.36
CA PRO A 176 9.04 1.45 -15.96
C PRO A 176 8.29 2.35 -16.95
N GLY A 177 8.70 3.61 -17.05
CA GLY A 177 8.10 4.59 -17.98
C GLY A 177 6.75 5.16 -17.53
N ARG A 178 6.33 4.90 -16.27
CA ARG A 178 5.08 5.38 -15.69
C ARG A 178 5.34 6.21 -14.44
N ASN A 179 5.93 7.40 -14.60
CA ASN A 179 6.33 8.25 -13.49
C ASN A 179 5.25 9.26 -13.05
N TYR A 180 4.08 9.25 -13.68
CA TYR A 180 3.02 10.21 -13.39
C TYR A 180 2.74 10.36 -11.88
N TYR A 181 2.54 9.25 -11.15
CA TYR A 181 2.18 9.30 -9.72
C TYR A 181 3.31 9.84 -8.85
N THR A 182 4.56 9.53 -9.17
CA THR A 182 5.74 10.08 -8.48
C THR A 182 5.81 11.59 -8.69
N GLU A 183 5.70 12.05 -9.93
CA GLU A 183 5.77 13.47 -10.28
C GLU A 183 4.56 14.24 -9.75
N PHE A 184 3.36 13.62 -9.77
CA PHE A 184 2.18 14.21 -9.17
C PHE A 184 2.40 14.49 -7.67
N VAL A 185 2.86 13.49 -6.92
CA VAL A 185 3.09 13.62 -5.47
C VAL A 185 4.18 14.64 -5.16
N ARG A 186 5.27 14.66 -5.94
CA ARG A 186 6.34 15.65 -5.77
C ARG A 186 5.87 17.10 -5.95
N GLN A 187 4.90 17.31 -6.81
CA GLN A 187 4.39 18.64 -7.15
C GLN A 187 3.20 19.06 -6.27
N THR A 188 2.73 18.21 -5.35
CA THR A 188 1.64 18.59 -4.43
C THR A 188 2.08 19.80 -3.59
N PRO A 189 1.23 20.84 -3.48
CA PRO A 189 1.55 22.03 -2.67
C PRO A 189 1.83 21.69 -1.20
N SER A 190 2.61 22.52 -0.54
CA SER A 190 3.03 22.31 0.86
C SER A 190 1.88 22.36 1.88
N ASP A 191 0.74 22.94 1.51
CA ASP A 191 -0.50 23.02 2.27
C ASP A 191 -1.47 21.87 1.97
N THR A 192 -0.97 20.75 1.44
CA THR A 192 -1.77 19.56 1.11
C THR A 192 -1.22 18.30 1.77
N VAL A 193 -2.10 17.33 2.00
CA VAL A 193 -1.77 16.01 2.54
C VAL A 193 -2.00 14.96 1.48
N VAL A 194 -1.07 14.01 1.36
CA VAL A 194 -1.17 12.84 0.48
C VAL A 194 -1.45 11.60 1.34
N LEU A 195 -2.62 11.03 1.15
CA LEU A 195 -2.96 9.70 1.65
C LEU A 195 -2.59 8.69 0.57
N THR A 196 -2.00 7.57 0.95
CA THR A 196 -1.67 6.51 0.00
C THR A 196 -2.06 5.14 0.52
N LEU A 197 -2.28 4.20 -0.39
CA LEU A 197 -2.56 2.81 -0.07
C LEU A 197 -2.16 1.88 -1.21
N ALA A 198 -2.05 0.59 -0.90
CA ALA A 198 -1.69 -0.48 -1.83
C ALA A 198 -0.29 -0.34 -2.44
N CYS A 199 0.03 -1.10 -3.49
CA CYS A 199 1.38 -1.11 -4.06
C CYS A 199 1.78 0.17 -4.80
N GLY A 200 0.81 0.99 -5.21
CA GLY A 200 1.07 2.29 -5.85
C GLY A 200 1.93 3.24 -5.00
N LYS A 201 1.87 3.09 -3.67
CA LYS A 201 2.72 3.85 -2.73
C LYS A 201 4.21 3.73 -3.02
N TYR A 202 4.69 2.58 -3.48
CA TYR A 202 6.12 2.32 -3.72
C TYR A 202 6.74 3.19 -4.82
N ARG A 203 5.93 3.93 -5.56
CA ARG A 203 6.43 4.94 -6.49
C ARG A 203 6.95 6.20 -5.81
N PHE A 204 6.55 6.45 -4.56
CA PHE A 204 6.85 7.72 -3.89
C PHE A 204 6.91 7.65 -2.35
N ASN A 205 6.70 6.49 -1.73
CA ASN A 205 6.66 6.38 -0.27
C ASN A 205 8.01 6.56 0.43
N ASP A 206 9.09 6.61 -0.33
CA ASP A 206 10.44 6.96 0.12
C ASP A 206 10.78 8.45 -0.07
N LEU A 207 9.81 9.27 -0.49
CA LEU A 207 9.94 10.73 -0.55
C LEU A 207 9.66 11.35 0.83
N ASP A 208 10.46 12.34 1.22
CA ASP A 208 10.15 13.21 2.35
C ASP A 208 9.35 14.42 1.86
N LEU A 209 8.06 14.44 2.18
CA LEU A 209 7.17 15.58 1.89
C LEU A 209 7.08 16.57 3.06
N GLY A 210 7.75 16.30 4.19
CA GLY A 210 7.68 17.13 5.39
C GLY A 210 6.38 16.92 6.20
N THR A 211 6.04 17.91 7.04
CA THR A 211 4.92 17.85 7.99
C THR A 211 4.04 19.10 7.91
N ILE A 212 2.79 18.96 8.34
CA ILE A 212 1.83 20.06 8.57
C ILE A 212 1.25 19.89 9.97
N GLY A 213 1.39 20.89 10.82
CA GLY A 213 0.85 20.86 12.20
C GLY A 213 1.35 19.67 13.02
N GLY A 214 2.57 19.18 12.74
CA GLY A 214 3.14 18.00 13.38
C GLY A 214 2.64 16.66 12.82
N LEU A 215 1.81 16.67 11.77
CA LEU A 215 1.36 15.49 11.04
C LEU A 215 2.18 15.31 9.76
N PRO A 216 2.61 14.09 9.40
CA PRO A 216 3.26 13.86 8.11
C PRO A 216 2.35 14.26 6.95
N ARG A 217 2.91 14.86 5.91
CA ARG A 217 2.16 15.13 4.68
C ARG A 217 1.93 13.90 3.83
N LEU A 218 2.71 12.84 3.99
CA LEU A 218 2.52 11.56 3.33
C LEU A 218 2.12 10.52 4.38
N MET A 219 0.92 9.95 4.26
CA MET A 219 0.37 8.99 5.20
C MET A 219 -0.02 7.70 4.48
N ASP A 220 0.64 6.60 4.82
CA ASP A 220 0.27 5.27 4.33
C ASP A 220 -0.91 4.70 5.15
N VAL A 221 -2.08 4.67 4.53
CA VAL A 221 -3.33 4.14 5.11
C VAL A 221 -3.34 2.61 5.16
N GLY A 222 -2.53 1.95 4.32
CA GLY A 222 -2.39 0.50 4.34
C GLY A 222 -2.31 -0.16 2.97
N GLN A 223 -2.87 -1.35 2.89
CA GLN A 223 -2.89 -2.21 1.69
C GLN A 223 -4.14 -1.97 0.83
N CYS A 224 -4.30 -2.74 -0.25
CA CYS A 224 -5.52 -2.66 -1.06
C CYS A 224 -6.79 -3.01 -0.24
N ASN A 225 -6.72 -3.94 0.70
CA ASN A 225 -7.84 -4.26 1.57
C ASN A 225 -8.19 -3.10 2.54
N ASP A 226 -7.24 -2.21 2.81
CA ASP A 226 -7.45 -1.01 3.64
C ASP A 226 -8.15 0.13 2.89
N ALA A 227 -8.54 -0.09 1.63
CA ALA A 227 -9.47 0.81 0.92
C ALA A 227 -10.75 1.05 1.75
N TYR A 228 -11.22 0.04 2.49
CA TYR A 228 -12.28 0.20 3.49
C TYR A 228 -11.92 1.25 4.53
N GLY A 229 -10.70 1.22 5.05
CA GLY A 229 -10.19 2.21 6.01
C GLY A 229 -10.17 3.62 5.43
N ALA A 230 -9.75 3.78 4.17
CA ALA A 230 -9.77 5.07 3.49
C ALA A 230 -11.21 5.62 3.34
N VAL A 231 -12.18 4.76 3.00
CA VAL A 231 -13.60 5.14 2.96
C VAL A 231 -14.09 5.58 4.34
N ARG A 232 -13.71 4.86 5.42
CA ARG A 232 -14.07 5.22 6.80
C ARG A 232 -13.50 6.59 7.20
N ILE A 233 -12.28 6.91 6.80
CA ILE A 233 -11.65 8.22 7.03
C ILE A 233 -12.46 9.31 6.30
N ALA A 234 -12.76 9.11 5.02
CA ALA A 234 -13.53 10.08 4.23
C ALA A 234 -14.93 10.33 4.79
N LEU A 235 -15.65 9.27 5.20
CA LEU A 235 -16.97 9.39 5.82
C LEU A 235 -16.91 10.16 7.15
N ALA A 236 -15.92 9.86 8.01
CA ALA A 236 -15.77 10.55 9.27
C ALA A 236 -15.43 12.04 9.09
N LEU A 237 -14.60 12.39 8.11
CA LEU A 237 -14.34 13.79 7.76
C LEU A 237 -15.58 14.48 7.22
N ALA A 238 -16.34 13.83 6.34
CA ALA A 238 -17.58 14.37 5.79
C ALA A 238 -18.59 14.68 6.91
N ASP A 239 -18.77 13.75 7.85
CA ASP A 239 -19.62 13.94 9.01
C ASP A 239 -19.15 15.12 9.88
N ALA A 240 -17.85 15.20 10.18
CA ALA A 240 -17.25 16.27 10.97
C ALA A 240 -17.39 17.67 10.34
N PHE A 241 -17.42 17.75 9.02
CA PHE A 241 -17.64 19.00 8.27
C PHE A 241 -19.09 19.24 7.89
N GLY A 242 -20.00 18.30 8.17
CA GLY A 242 -21.42 18.41 7.83
C GLY A 242 -21.71 18.43 6.32
N CYS A 243 -20.93 17.72 5.53
CA CYS A 243 -21.02 17.70 4.06
C CYS A 243 -21.02 16.27 3.51
N GLY A 244 -21.24 16.10 2.21
CA GLY A 244 -21.07 14.83 1.53
C GLY A 244 -19.58 14.50 1.26
N VAL A 245 -19.27 13.22 1.03
CA VAL A 245 -17.88 12.81 0.73
C VAL A 245 -17.36 13.49 -0.54
N ASN A 246 -18.23 13.71 -1.52
CA ASN A 246 -17.86 14.38 -2.78
C ASN A 246 -17.67 15.91 -2.63
N ASP A 247 -18.06 16.49 -1.49
CA ASP A 247 -17.91 17.92 -1.18
C ASP A 247 -16.66 18.19 -0.32
N LEU A 248 -15.98 17.14 0.12
CA LEU A 248 -14.69 17.26 0.82
C LEU A 248 -13.60 17.83 -0.10
N PRO A 249 -12.63 18.57 0.44
CA PRO A 249 -11.44 18.97 -0.29
C PRO A 249 -10.50 17.74 -0.48
N LEU A 250 -11.03 16.72 -1.14
CA LEU A 250 -10.39 15.42 -1.34
C LEU A 250 -10.48 15.02 -2.81
N SER A 251 -9.33 14.75 -3.42
CA SER A 251 -9.26 14.22 -4.79
C SER A 251 -8.65 12.81 -4.80
N LEU A 252 -9.25 11.94 -5.60
CA LEU A 252 -8.79 10.57 -5.80
C LEU A 252 -8.01 10.46 -7.11
N VAL A 253 -6.75 10.04 -7.00
CA VAL A 253 -5.82 9.84 -8.13
C VAL A 253 -5.35 8.39 -8.09
N LEU A 254 -6.08 7.52 -8.78
CA LEU A 254 -5.97 6.09 -8.60
C LEU A 254 -5.28 5.40 -9.77
N SER A 255 -4.50 4.37 -9.44
CA SER A 255 -3.92 3.47 -10.42
C SER A 255 -4.57 2.08 -10.33
N TRP A 256 -4.73 1.46 -11.49
CA TRP A 256 -5.14 0.07 -11.58
C TRP A 256 -4.10 -0.75 -12.35
N TYR A 257 -4.02 -2.04 -12.05
CA TYR A 257 -3.19 -2.99 -12.77
C TYR A 257 -3.83 -4.38 -12.78
N GLU A 258 -4.52 -4.75 -11.74
CA GLU A 258 -5.11 -6.08 -11.56
C GLU A 258 -6.56 -5.99 -11.05
N GLN A 259 -7.24 -7.12 -11.03
CA GLN A 259 -8.70 -7.21 -10.81
C GLN A 259 -9.16 -6.62 -9.47
N LYS A 260 -8.35 -6.74 -8.40
CA LYS A 260 -8.72 -6.19 -7.09
C LYS A 260 -8.86 -4.66 -7.12
N ALA A 261 -8.01 -3.97 -7.86
CA ALA A 261 -8.12 -2.53 -8.04
C ALA A 261 -9.41 -2.15 -8.80
N VAL A 262 -9.80 -2.96 -9.78
CA VAL A 262 -11.08 -2.78 -10.49
C VAL A 262 -12.27 -3.01 -9.54
N CYS A 263 -12.23 -4.05 -8.70
CA CYS A 263 -13.28 -4.28 -7.70
C CYS A 263 -13.39 -3.12 -6.71
N ILE A 264 -12.28 -2.54 -6.27
CA ILE A 264 -12.27 -1.36 -5.40
C ILE A 264 -12.88 -0.17 -6.12
N LEU A 265 -12.49 0.09 -7.37
CA LEU A 265 -13.09 1.16 -8.18
C LEU A 265 -14.61 1.01 -8.28
N LEU A 266 -15.09 -0.18 -8.64
CA LEU A 266 -16.54 -0.44 -8.73
C LEU A 266 -17.26 -0.23 -7.38
N THR A 267 -16.60 -0.59 -6.27
CA THR A 267 -17.14 -0.32 -4.93
C THR A 267 -17.25 1.18 -4.65
N LEU A 268 -16.24 1.96 -5.01
CA LEU A 268 -16.29 3.43 -4.87
C LEU A 268 -17.43 4.03 -5.70
N LEU A 269 -17.62 3.57 -6.94
CA LEU A 269 -18.71 4.02 -7.80
C LEU A 269 -20.09 3.62 -7.22
N TYR A 270 -20.21 2.40 -6.68
CA TYR A 270 -21.44 1.95 -6.01
C TYR A 270 -21.77 2.81 -4.78
N LEU A 271 -20.76 3.27 -4.04
CA LEU A 271 -20.91 4.20 -2.91
C LEU A 271 -21.17 5.65 -3.35
N GLY A 272 -21.26 5.92 -4.64
CA GLY A 272 -21.50 7.25 -5.18
C GLY A 272 -20.31 8.20 -5.15
N ILE A 273 -19.09 7.67 -4.96
CA ILE A 273 -17.84 8.47 -5.02
C ILE A 273 -17.58 8.89 -6.47
N LYS A 274 -17.27 10.16 -6.66
CA LYS A 274 -17.12 10.80 -7.98
C LYS A 274 -15.77 11.48 -8.16
N ASN A 275 -15.51 11.97 -9.37
CA ASN A 275 -14.37 12.82 -9.72
C ASN A 275 -13.02 12.11 -9.52
N ILE A 276 -12.91 10.87 -9.99
CA ILE A 276 -11.71 10.05 -9.86
C ILE A 276 -10.81 10.23 -11.07
N ARG A 277 -9.53 10.63 -10.87
CA ARG A 277 -8.47 10.49 -11.87
C ARG A 277 -8.01 9.04 -11.92
N LEU A 278 -8.07 8.43 -13.09
CA LEU A 278 -7.79 7.01 -13.26
C LEU A 278 -6.70 6.77 -14.31
N GLY A 279 -5.68 6.01 -13.92
CA GLY A 279 -4.58 5.66 -14.80
C GLY A 279 -3.95 4.30 -14.48
N PRO A 280 -2.83 4.02 -15.15
CA PRO A 280 -2.13 4.79 -16.19
C PRO A 280 -2.82 4.76 -17.55
N THR A 281 -3.71 3.80 -17.74
CA THR A 281 -4.61 3.64 -18.89
C THR A 281 -5.99 3.25 -18.37
N LEU A 282 -7.01 3.36 -19.17
CA LEU A 282 -8.30 2.77 -18.82
C LEU A 282 -8.27 1.25 -18.98
N PRO A 283 -9.05 0.49 -18.18
CA PRO A 283 -9.18 -0.95 -18.37
C PRO A 283 -9.67 -1.30 -19.78
N ALA A 284 -9.05 -2.32 -20.40
CA ALA A 284 -9.34 -2.70 -21.78
C ALA A 284 -10.80 -3.13 -22.04
N PHE A 285 -11.53 -3.53 -21.00
CA PHE A 285 -12.95 -3.88 -21.10
C PHE A 285 -13.89 -2.66 -21.09
N VAL A 286 -13.38 -1.45 -20.84
CA VAL A 286 -14.17 -0.22 -20.88
C VAL A 286 -14.34 0.21 -22.34
N SER A 287 -15.50 -0.11 -22.91
CA SER A 287 -15.86 0.34 -24.26
C SER A 287 -16.11 1.86 -24.28
N PRO A 288 -16.10 2.51 -25.46
CA PRO A 288 -16.40 3.94 -25.58
C PRO A 288 -17.73 4.34 -24.93
N ASN A 289 -18.78 3.52 -25.08
CA ASN A 289 -20.08 3.79 -24.47
C ASN A 289 -20.04 3.70 -22.93
N VAL A 290 -19.34 2.70 -22.39
CA VAL A 290 -19.14 2.58 -20.94
C VAL A 290 -18.30 3.74 -20.43
N LEU A 291 -17.27 4.15 -21.16
CA LEU A 291 -16.47 5.30 -20.78
C LEU A 291 -17.30 6.58 -20.72
N SER A 292 -18.11 6.86 -21.76
CA SER A 292 -19.01 8.03 -21.77
C SER A 292 -19.93 8.02 -20.55
N TYR A 293 -20.52 6.87 -20.24
CA TYR A 293 -21.36 6.72 -19.05
C TYR A 293 -20.61 7.00 -17.74
N LEU A 294 -19.38 6.49 -17.59
CA LEU A 294 -18.54 6.71 -16.41
C LEU A 294 -18.13 8.18 -16.26
N VAL A 295 -17.78 8.84 -17.35
CA VAL A 295 -17.46 10.26 -17.37
C VAL A 295 -18.67 11.11 -16.97
N GLU A 296 -19.81 10.88 -17.61
CA GLU A 296 -21.02 11.69 -17.41
C GLU A 296 -21.65 11.52 -16.02
N ASN A 297 -21.65 10.29 -15.48
CA ASN A 297 -22.36 9.99 -14.23
C ASN A 297 -21.44 10.01 -12.99
N PHE A 298 -20.15 9.73 -13.15
CA PHE A 298 -19.21 9.61 -12.05
C PHE A 298 -18.01 10.55 -12.15
N GLY A 299 -17.82 11.28 -13.23
CA GLY A 299 -16.69 12.17 -13.42
C GLY A 299 -15.34 11.43 -13.50
N ILE A 300 -15.34 10.16 -13.95
CA ILE A 300 -14.10 9.43 -14.18
C ILE A 300 -13.31 10.12 -15.28
N THR A 301 -12.08 10.51 -14.98
CA THR A 301 -11.23 11.22 -15.95
C THR A 301 -9.89 10.48 -16.04
N PRO A 302 -9.42 10.13 -17.24
CA PRO A 302 -8.05 9.65 -17.42
C PRO A 302 -7.03 10.66 -16.88
N ILE A 303 -5.90 10.17 -16.36
CA ILE A 303 -4.79 11.04 -16.01
C ILE A 303 -4.24 11.75 -17.26
N SER A 304 -3.79 12.99 -17.11
CA SER A 304 -3.09 13.75 -18.15
C SER A 304 -1.63 14.02 -17.76
N THR A 305 -1.22 15.25 -17.58
CA THR A 305 0.05 15.59 -16.94
C THR A 305 -0.16 15.92 -15.46
N PRO A 306 0.82 15.68 -14.59
CA PRO A 306 0.71 16.03 -13.17
C PRO A 306 0.33 17.48 -12.94
N GLU A 307 0.91 18.41 -13.70
CA GLU A 307 0.68 19.85 -13.63
C GLU A 307 -0.76 20.23 -13.99
N GLU A 308 -1.27 19.66 -15.08
CA GLU A 308 -2.63 19.93 -15.55
C GLU A 308 -3.67 19.36 -14.58
N ASP A 309 -3.45 18.13 -14.12
CA ASP A 309 -4.34 17.48 -13.17
C ASP A 309 -4.36 18.21 -11.82
N LEU A 310 -3.20 18.59 -11.26
CA LEU A 310 -3.13 19.42 -10.05
C LEU A 310 -3.84 20.77 -10.22
N LYS A 311 -3.63 21.45 -11.34
CA LYS A 311 -4.32 22.71 -11.63
C LYS A 311 -5.83 22.56 -11.70
N GLN A 312 -6.33 21.42 -12.19
CA GLN A 312 -7.77 21.16 -12.27
C GLN A 312 -8.37 20.75 -10.92
N LEU A 313 -7.64 19.95 -10.12
CA LEU A 313 -8.11 19.43 -8.85
C LEU A 313 -8.03 20.45 -7.70
N LEU A 314 -7.23 21.51 -7.85
CA LEU A 314 -7.04 22.58 -6.85
C LEU A 314 -7.83 23.87 -7.16
N LYS A 315 -8.68 23.86 -8.17
CA LYS A 315 -9.60 24.98 -8.46
C LYS A 315 -10.76 25.01 -7.47
#